data_23ea2e616328586e6bc0e6674e85bfea
#
_entry.id   23ea2e616328586e6bc0e6674e85bfea
#
_cell.length_a   1.000
_cell.length_b   1.000
_cell.length_c   1.000
_cell.angle_alpha   90.00
_cell.angle_beta   90.00
_cell.angle_gamma   90.00
#
_symmetry.space_group_name_H-M   'P 1'
#
loop_
_entity.id
_entity.type
_entity.pdbx_description
1 polymer ?
#
loop_
_entity_poly.entity_id
_entity_poly.type
_entity_poly.pdbx_seq_one_letter_code
_entity_poly.pdbx_strand_id
1 'polypeptide(L)'
;MPSEYDNDLLREGILHYKVKEFNTARNYIERALENADDQETTAQANYYLSLLSDDPIQKRKYFEETLAIDMTHAETRRALAVLDGKLKANDIIDQDGMPVPVNGSEIVPADGFTCPKCGGRMVFAPDGAALICEYCNQNRPLSTTAGTTEQDFIVAMANGSGQRNPVAVQTFRCQGCGATFILAPDEISATCAYCGSVHVVALDEKLQMIEPDSILPMAFDQKQASWHLAHWVGNMKITPQEQIQAQRGLYLPVWTFDIIGSIPWNGKVYRDKRDVPVSGQNDVTSNDVRILGSKKLADLMVETLPEFDMSHATAYDARILAGWMADVYDLPMAKASLEARQIVVKHMREMIHQEFGKVYNLGYSTSGVIVSTFKLILVPVWETDIKIHEQNWRALINGRTGSVHSKIPEHGMTGWLENMLGTRPM
;
A
#
# COMPACT_ATOMS: atom_id res chain seq x y z
N MET A 1 -34.09 19.59 -8.71
CA MET A 1 -33.78 19.03 -10.05
C MET A 1 -32.96 20.10 -10.74
N PRO A 2 -31.75 19.80 -11.25
CA PRO A 2 -31.00 20.75 -12.05
C PRO A 2 -31.90 21.19 -13.21
N SER A 3 -31.86 22.45 -13.58
CA SER A 3 -32.68 22.89 -14.70
C SER A 3 -32.12 22.22 -15.95
N GLU A 4 -32.97 21.56 -16.72
CA GLU A 4 -32.59 20.87 -17.97
C GLU A 4 -31.82 21.83 -18.91
N TYR A 5 -32.07 23.13 -18.74
CA TYR A 5 -31.48 24.23 -19.49
C TYR A 5 -30.00 24.49 -19.18
N ASP A 6 -29.56 24.32 -17.94
CA ASP A 6 -28.16 24.58 -17.54
C ASP A 6 -27.24 23.48 -18.01
N ASN A 7 -27.73 22.24 -17.98
CA ASN A 7 -27.07 21.09 -18.58
C ASN A 7 -26.93 21.23 -20.12
N ASP A 8 -27.91 21.87 -20.79
CA ASP A 8 -27.84 22.07 -22.21
C ASP A 8 -26.79 23.15 -22.58
N LEU A 9 -26.67 24.24 -21.80
CA LEU A 9 -25.63 25.28 -22.02
C LEU A 9 -24.21 24.67 -21.85
N LEU A 10 -24.00 23.91 -20.80
CA LEU A 10 -22.70 23.24 -20.59
C LEU A 10 -22.37 22.26 -21.71
N ARG A 11 -23.34 21.47 -22.14
CA ARG A 11 -23.19 20.50 -23.21
C ARG A 11 -22.84 21.17 -24.53
N GLU A 12 -23.51 22.28 -24.90
CA GLU A 12 -23.19 23.09 -26.07
C GLU A 12 -21.78 23.68 -25.96
N GLY A 13 -21.41 24.23 -24.80
CA GLY A 13 -20.06 24.72 -24.56
C GLY A 13 -18.98 23.66 -24.74
N ILE A 14 -19.20 22.46 -24.22
CA ILE A 14 -18.28 21.32 -24.41
C ILE A 14 -18.21 20.89 -25.88
N LEU A 15 -19.32 20.92 -26.60
CA LEU A 15 -19.34 20.59 -28.02
C LEU A 15 -18.48 21.59 -28.82
N HIS A 16 -18.66 22.90 -28.60
CA HIS A 16 -17.85 23.94 -29.23
C HIS A 16 -16.35 23.82 -28.86
N TYR A 17 -16.04 23.45 -27.61
CA TYR A 17 -14.65 23.16 -27.22
C TYR A 17 -14.03 22.02 -28.04
N LYS A 18 -14.77 20.92 -28.23
CA LYS A 18 -14.30 19.76 -29.01
C LYS A 18 -14.08 20.08 -30.51
N VAL A 19 -14.89 21.00 -31.06
CA VAL A 19 -14.69 21.48 -32.45
C VAL A 19 -13.73 22.68 -32.56
N LYS A 20 -13.04 23.03 -31.45
CA LYS A 20 -12.02 24.08 -31.35
C LYS A 20 -12.53 25.52 -31.56
N GLU A 21 -13.80 25.73 -31.33
CA GLU A 21 -14.43 27.06 -31.33
C GLU A 21 -14.36 27.69 -29.93
N PHE A 22 -13.14 28.00 -29.47
CA PHE A 22 -12.86 28.32 -28.07
C PHE A 22 -13.59 29.57 -27.53
N ASN A 23 -13.80 30.59 -28.34
CA ASN A 23 -14.53 31.78 -27.91
C ASN A 23 -16.01 31.51 -27.68
N THR A 24 -16.63 30.73 -28.58
CA THR A 24 -18.03 30.31 -28.45
C THR A 24 -18.18 29.38 -27.25
N ALA A 25 -17.27 28.42 -27.12
CA ALA A 25 -17.22 27.48 -25.99
C ALA A 25 -17.17 28.22 -24.64
N ARG A 26 -16.28 29.21 -24.50
CA ARG A 26 -16.14 30.04 -23.30
C ARG A 26 -17.46 30.70 -22.92
N ASN A 27 -18.11 31.37 -23.86
CA ASN A 27 -19.37 32.09 -23.61
C ASN A 27 -20.50 31.16 -23.12
N TYR A 28 -20.60 29.94 -23.69
CA TYR A 28 -21.59 28.97 -23.26
C TYR A 28 -21.29 28.42 -21.87
N ILE A 29 -20.00 28.12 -21.57
CA ILE A 29 -19.60 27.54 -20.30
C ILE A 29 -19.66 28.58 -19.17
N GLU A 30 -19.28 29.82 -19.41
CA GLU A 30 -19.44 30.91 -18.44
C GLU A 30 -20.93 31.13 -18.07
N ARG A 31 -21.83 31.11 -19.06
CA ARG A 31 -23.27 31.20 -18.82
C ARG A 31 -23.80 29.96 -18.09
N ALA A 32 -23.29 28.77 -18.40
CA ALA A 32 -23.64 27.56 -17.66
C ALA A 32 -23.20 27.67 -16.20
N LEU A 33 -21.99 28.19 -15.93
CA LEU A 33 -21.46 28.37 -14.58
C LEU A 33 -22.27 29.42 -13.78
N GLU A 34 -22.68 30.56 -14.44
CA GLU A 34 -23.47 31.62 -13.80
C GLU A 34 -24.87 31.14 -13.37
N ASN A 35 -25.43 30.17 -14.07
CA ASN A 35 -26.77 29.64 -13.80
C ASN A 35 -26.77 28.27 -13.11
N ALA A 36 -25.61 27.69 -12.85
CA ALA A 36 -25.51 26.34 -12.31
C ALA A 36 -26.07 26.24 -10.89
N ASP A 37 -27.09 25.42 -10.71
CA ASP A 37 -27.72 25.12 -9.42
C ASP A 37 -27.18 23.84 -8.76
N ASP A 38 -26.35 23.07 -9.48
CA ASP A 38 -25.80 21.81 -9.00
C ASP A 38 -24.26 21.79 -9.03
N GLN A 39 -23.69 20.98 -8.14
CA GLN A 39 -22.24 20.88 -7.97
C GLN A 39 -21.54 20.23 -9.16
N GLU A 40 -22.19 19.28 -9.83
CA GLU A 40 -21.59 18.56 -10.96
C GLU A 40 -21.41 19.48 -12.16
N THR A 41 -22.45 20.23 -12.52
CA THR A 41 -22.39 21.26 -13.58
C THR A 41 -21.34 22.33 -13.26
N THR A 42 -21.28 22.80 -12.00
CA THR A 42 -20.28 23.78 -11.56
C THR A 42 -18.85 23.23 -11.70
N ALA A 43 -18.60 22.02 -11.26
CA ALA A 43 -17.28 21.40 -11.36
C ALA A 43 -16.83 21.21 -12.81
N GLN A 44 -17.70 20.70 -13.66
CA GLN A 44 -17.40 20.51 -15.08
C GLN A 44 -17.18 21.84 -15.81
N ALA A 45 -17.98 22.86 -15.53
CA ALA A 45 -17.82 24.20 -16.12
C ALA A 45 -16.45 24.78 -15.76
N ASN A 46 -16.06 24.76 -14.48
CA ASN A 46 -14.76 25.22 -14.03
C ASN A 46 -13.61 24.43 -14.69
N TYR A 47 -13.74 23.11 -14.83
CA TYR A 47 -12.74 22.30 -15.52
C TYR A 47 -12.53 22.76 -16.97
N TYR A 48 -13.59 22.92 -17.75
CA TYR A 48 -13.46 23.36 -19.14
C TYR A 48 -13.00 24.82 -19.28
N LEU A 49 -13.38 25.73 -18.36
CA LEU A 49 -12.85 27.09 -18.30
C LEU A 49 -11.34 27.09 -18.00
N SER A 50 -10.86 26.16 -17.17
CA SER A 50 -9.43 26.00 -16.95
C SER A 50 -8.67 25.61 -18.21
N LEU A 51 -9.25 24.73 -19.04
CA LEU A 51 -8.65 24.32 -20.31
C LEU A 51 -8.63 25.44 -21.35
N LEU A 52 -9.62 26.36 -21.28
CA LEU A 52 -9.74 27.52 -22.16
C LEU A 52 -8.90 28.73 -21.69
N SER A 53 -8.31 28.67 -20.49
CA SER A 53 -7.49 29.76 -19.92
C SER A 53 -6.03 29.61 -20.32
N ASP A 54 -5.43 30.68 -20.86
CA ASP A 54 -3.99 30.76 -21.13
C ASP A 54 -3.18 31.28 -19.95
N ASP A 55 -3.82 31.96 -19.01
CA ASP A 55 -3.18 32.48 -17.80
C ASP A 55 -2.99 31.36 -16.77
N PRO A 56 -1.75 31.02 -16.38
CA PRO A 56 -1.48 29.95 -15.41
C PRO A 56 -2.14 30.18 -14.04
N ILE A 57 -2.28 31.43 -13.59
CA ILE A 57 -2.87 31.76 -12.30
C ILE A 57 -4.37 31.49 -12.35
N GLN A 58 -5.04 31.99 -13.39
CA GLN A 58 -6.48 31.79 -13.57
C GLN A 58 -6.80 30.29 -13.81
N LYS A 59 -5.96 29.62 -14.58
CA LYS A 59 -6.06 28.18 -14.83
C LYS A 59 -6.00 27.38 -13.53
N ARG A 60 -5.03 27.69 -12.67
CA ARG A 60 -4.89 27.07 -11.35
C ARG A 60 -6.15 27.30 -10.50
N LYS A 61 -6.65 28.51 -10.45
CA LYS A 61 -7.84 28.86 -9.68
C LYS A 61 -9.04 28.00 -10.08
N TYR A 62 -9.31 27.86 -11.38
CA TYR A 62 -10.38 27.00 -11.88
C TYR A 62 -10.18 25.51 -11.52
N PHE A 63 -8.94 24.99 -11.59
CA PHE A 63 -8.65 23.64 -11.14
C PHE A 63 -8.92 23.45 -9.65
N GLU A 64 -8.50 24.40 -8.83
CA GLU A 64 -8.74 24.37 -7.38
C GLU A 64 -10.23 24.46 -7.04
N GLU A 65 -11.00 25.28 -7.74
CA GLU A 65 -12.45 25.37 -7.61
C GLU A 65 -13.14 24.07 -8.03
N THR A 66 -12.70 23.43 -9.11
CA THR A 66 -13.19 22.10 -9.51
C THR A 66 -12.93 21.08 -8.42
N LEU A 67 -11.71 21.03 -7.88
CA LEU A 67 -11.34 20.06 -6.85
C LEU A 67 -11.97 20.36 -5.48
N ALA A 68 -12.33 21.59 -5.20
CA ALA A 68 -13.08 21.94 -4.00
C ALA A 68 -14.51 21.38 -4.02
N ILE A 69 -15.10 21.22 -5.21
CA ILE A 69 -16.43 20.67 -5.42
C ILE A 69 -16.35 19.14 -5.60
N ASP A 70 -15.48 18.69 -6.51
CA ASP A 70 -15.25 17.26 -6.80
C ASP A 70 -13.77 16.92 -6.66
N MET A 71 -13.37 16.50 -5.46
CA MET A 71 -12.02 16.02 -5.17
C MET A 71 -11.64 14.78 -5.99
N THR A 72 -12.61 14.11 -6.62
CA THR A 72 -12.39 12.88 -7.39
C THR A 72 -12.11 13.15 -8.86
N HIS A 73 -12.18 14.40 -9.32
CA HIS A 73 -12.03 14.75 -10.73
C HIS A 73 -10.61 14.48 -11.24
N ALA A 74 -10.41 13.30 -11.82
CA ALA A 74 -9.09 12.75 -12.18
C ALA A 74 -8.37 13.62 -13.22
N GLU A 75 -9.11 14.15 -14.21
CA GLU A 75 -8.58 14.99 -15.26
C GLU A 75 -8.01 16.30 -14.71
N THR A 76 -8.71 16.92 -13.75
CA THR A 76 -8.25 18.15 -13.09
C THR A 76 -7.00 17.89 -12.26
N ARG A 77 -6.93 16.78 -11.52
CA ARG A 77 -5.74 16.44 -10.74
C ARG A 77 -4.52 16.20 -11.64
N ARG A 78 -4.70 15.50 -12.77
CA ARG A 78 -3.64 15.33 -13.78
C ARG A 78 -3.17 16.65 -14.35
N ALA A 79 -4.12 17.51 -14.76
CA ALA A 79 -3.83 18.81 -15.36
C ALA A 79 -3.12 19.74 -14.37
N LEU A 80 -3.52 19.73 -13.10
CA LEU A 80 -2.85 20.49 -12.04
C LEU A 80 -1.44 19.96 -11.78
N ALA A 81 -1.24 18.64 -11.81
CA ALA A 81 0.08 18.02 -11.67
C ALA A 81 1.03 18.38 -12.82
N VAL A 82 0.50 18.51 -14.05
CA VAL A 82 1.26 19.03 -15.20
C VAL A 82 1.61 20.51 -14.99
N LEU A 83 0.67 21.32 -14.54
CA LEU A 83 0.89 22.73 -14.27
C LEU A 83 1.94 22.95 -13.16
N ASP A 84 1.96 22.07 -12.15
CA ASP A 84 2.94 22.08 -11.06
C ASP A 84 4.32 21.49 -11.44
N GLY A 85 4.46 20.97 -12.67
CA GLY A 85 5.70 20.34 -13.13
C GLY A 85 5.98 18.97 -12.49
N LYS A 86 5.01 18.40 -11.75
CA LYS A 86 5.09 17.05 -11.15
C LYS A 86 4.92 15.96 -12.20
N LEU A 87 4.25 16.27 -13.30
CA LEU A 87 3.95 15.39 -14.42
C LEU A 87 4.30 16.10 -15.72
N LYS A 88 4.94 15.42 -16.66
CA LYS A 88 5.11 15.95 -18.03
C LYS A 88 3.94 15.50 -18.87
N ALA A 89 3.43 16.38 -19.73
CA ALA A 89 2.31 16.05 -20.61
C ALA A 89 2.55 14.80 -21.49
N ASN A 90 3.82 14.55 -21.86
CA ASN A 90 4.23 13.38 -22.65
C ASN A 90 4.36 12.08 -21.85
N ASP A 91 4.33 12.16 -20.52
CA ASP A 91 4.41 11.00 -19.63
C ASP A 91 3.02 10.41 -19.34
N ILE A 92 1.95 11.07 -19.81
CA ILE A 92 0.58 10.59 -19.67
C ILE A 92 0.35 9.51 -20.74
N ILE A 93 0.16 8.28 -20.29
CA ILE A 93 -0.19 7.17 -21.19
C ILE A 93 -1.65 7.29 -21.59
N ASP A 94 -1.88 7.38 -22.88
CA ASP A 94 -3.22 7.26 -23.44
C ASP A 94 -3.73 5.83 -23.20
N GLN A 95 -5.00 5.68 -22.81
CA GLN A 95 -5.56 4.37 -22.43
C GLN A 95 -5.44 3.30 -23.53
N ASP A 96 -5.20 3.72 -24.76
CA ASP A 96 -5.03 2.85 -25.93
C ASP A 96 -3.55 2.65 -26.36
N GLY A 97 -2.59 3.24 -25.64
CA GLY A 97 -1.16 3.17 -25.96
C GLY A 97 -0.41 2.11 -25.14
N MET A 98 0.31 1.19 -25.82
CA MET A 98 1.24 0.31 -25.14
C MET A 98 2.44 1.09 -24.58
N PRO A 99 2.92 0.80 -23.35
CA PRO A 99 4.07 1.50 -22.77
C PRO A 99 5.34 1.24 -23.62
N VAL A 100 6.02 2.33 -23.97
CA VAL A 100 7.32 2.27 -24.65
C VAL A 100 8.38 1.87 -23.63
N PRO A 101 9.27 0.90 -23.90
CA PRO A 101 10.35 0.52 -22.99
C PRO A 101 11.31 1.72 -22.76
N VAL A 102 11.48 2.12 -21.53
CA VAL A 102 12.42 3.19 -21.18
C VAL A 102 13.82 2.59 -21.10
N ASN A 103 14.67 2.90 -22.08
CA ASN A 103 16.09 2.60 -22.05
C ASN A 103 16.82 3.65 -21.19
N GLY A 104 17.39 3.22 -20.08
CA GLY A 104 18.30 4.02 -19.27
C GLY A 104 18.08 3.87 -17.77
N SER A 105 18.52 2.76 -17.20
CA SER A 105 18.65 2.59 -15.75
C SER A 105 20.04 2.97 -15.31
N GLU A 106 20.17 3.96 -14.44
CA GLU A 106 21.41 4.18 -13.68
C GLU A 106 21.58 3.04 -12.68
N ILE A 107 22.74 2.39 -12.74
CA ILE A 107 23.16 1.39 -11.77
C ILE A 107 23.64 2.15 -10.53
N VAL A 108 22.95 1.98 -9.40
CA VAL A 108 23.41 2.52 -8.11
C VAL A 108 24.63 1.71 -7.65
N PRO A 109 25.80 2.35 -7.38
CA PRO A 109 27.01 1.63 -6.99
C PRO A 109 26.90 0.98 -5.61
N ALA A 110 27.48 -0.20 -5.48
CA ALA A 110 27.41 -1.11 -4.33
C ALA A 110 28.31 -0.73 -3.11
N ASP A 111 28.73 0.50 -2.94
CA ASP A 111 29.81 0.89 -2.01
C ASP A 111 29.39 1.13 -0.54
N GLY A 112 28.22 0.64 -0.11
CA GLY A 112 27.58 1.08 1.14
C GLY A 112 27.96 0.35 2.44
N PHE A 113 28.45 -0.88 2.38
CA PHE A 113 28.52 -1.79 3.55
C PHE A 113 29.92 -2.06 4.08
N THR A 114 30.92 -1.54 3.42
CA THR A 114 32.29 -1.63 3.88
C THR A 114 32.59 -0.49 4.86
N CYS A 115 33.11 -0.84 6.03
CA CYS A 115 33.52 0.14 7.01
C CYS A 115 34.65 1.00 6.44
N PRO A 116 34.51 2.33 6.37
CA PRO A 116 35.54 3.20 5.82
C PRO A 116 36.82 3.20 6.65
N LYS A 117 36.77 2.69 7.91
CA LYS A 117 37.90 2.64 8.82
C LYS A 117 38.70 1.34 8.72
N CYS A 118 38.07 0.21 8.56
CA CYS A 118 38.73 -1.10 8.64
C CYS A 118 38.42 -2.04 7.48
N GLY A 119 37.55 -1.65 6.54
CA GLY A 119 37.11 -2.53 5.44
C GLY A 119 36.19 -3.69 5.86
N GLY A 120 35.83 -3.75 7.15
CA GLY A 120 34.93 -4.80 7.66
C GLY A 120 33.47 -4.56 7.32
N ARG A 121 32.63 -5.58 7.49
CA ARG A 121 31.19 -5.51 7.26
C ARG A 121 30.52 -4.57 8.26
N MET A 122 29.59 -3.73 7.78
CA MET A 122 28.70 -2.93 8.63
C MET A 122 27.31 -3.56 8.69
N VAL A 123 26.73 -3.60 9.89
CA VAL A 123 25.38 -4.09 10.18
C VAL A 123 24.57 -2.99 10.85
N PHE A 124 23.24 -3.11 10.83
CA PHE A 124 22.37 -2.15 11.50
C PHE A 124 22.51 -2.20 13.01
N ALA A 125 22.54 -1.03 13.62
CA ALA A 125 22.31 -0.91 15.05
C ALA A 125 20.92 -1.44 15.40
N PRO A 126 20.71 -2.02 16.61
CA PRO A 126 19.42 -2.54 17.02
C PRO A 126 18.28 -1.50 17.03
N ASP A 127 18.63 -0.23 17.12
CA ASP A 127 17.69 0.90 17.03
C ASP A 127 17.35 1.30 15.59
N GLY A 128 18.05 0.74 14.60
CA GLY A 128 17.87 1.07 13.18
C GLY A 128 18.35 2.46 12.78
N ALA A 129 18.97 3.23 13.70
CA ALA A 129 19.36 4.62 13.46
C ALA A 129 20.76 4.76 12.82
N ALA A 130 21.55 3.69 12.82
CA ALA A 130 22.92 3.71 12.35
C ALA A 130 23.40 2.36 11.82
N LEU A 131 24.47 2.39 11.03
CA LEU A 131 25.26 1.21 10.68
C LEU A 131 26.43 1.10 11.65
N ILE A 132 26.65 -0.06 12.23
CA ILE A 132 27.76 -0.38 13.13
C ILE A 132 28.66 -1.41 12.47
N CYS A 133 29.96 -1.18 12.49
CA CYS A 133 30.93 -2.16 12.02
C CYS A 133 31.09 -3.30 13.02
N GLU A 134 30.87 -4.54 12.58
CA GLU A 134 31.02 -5.74 13.43
C GLU A 134 32.47 -5.94 13.96
N TYR A 135 33.47 -5.34 13.29
CA TYR A 135 34.89 -5.55 13.65
C TYR A 135 35.47 -4.39 14.47
N CYS A 136 35.09 -3.15 14.19
CA CYS A 136 35.73 -2.00 14.85
C CYS A 136 34.73 -1.07 15.56
N ASN A 137 33.46 -1.44 15.64
CA ASN A 137 32.37 -0.67 16.23
C ASN A 137 32.22 0.78 15.70
N GLN A 138 32.78 1.06 14.51
CA GLN A 138 32.56 2.35 13.86
C GLN A 138 31.07 2.54 13.60
N ASN A 139 30.52 3.61 14.14
CA ASN A 139 29.13 4.00 13.96
C ASN A 139 29.02 4.97 12.78
N ARG A 140 28.10 4.71 11.84
CA ARG A 140 27.74 5.61 10.75
C ARG A 140 26.25 5.89 10.84
N PRO A 141 25.83 7.05 11.34
CA PRO A 141 24.43 7.41 11.41
C PRO A 141 23.83 7.41 10.02
N LEU A 142 22.64 6.83 9.90
CA LEU A 142 21.83 6.96 8.70
C LEU A 142 21.19 8.34 8.72
N SER A 143 21.15 8.99 7.57
CA SER A 143 20.39 10.23 7.43
C SER A 143 18.90 9.89 7.57
N THR A 144 18.37 10.03 8.76
CA THR A 144 16.94 10.00 8.99
C THR A 144 16.35 11.30 8.46
N THR A 145 16.12 11.38 7.17
CA THR A 145 15.12 12.29 6.66
C THR A 145 13.80 11.73 7.11
N ALA A 146 13.39 12.13 8.30
CA ALA A 146 12.05 11.89 8.80
C ALA A 146 11.06 12.48 7.78
N GLY A 147 10.19 11.66 7.26
CA GLY A 147 9.17 12.08 6.32
C GLY A 147 9.36 11.41 4.97
N THR A 148 8.92 10.18 4.90
CA THR A 148 8.68 9.52 3.63
C THR A 148 7.60 10.29 2.90
N THR A 149 7.98 10.93 1.80
CA THR A 149 7.04 11.70 1.00
C THR A 149 6.04 10.73 0.37
N GLU A 150 4.78 10.89 0.73
CA GLU A 150 3.69 10.15 0.11
C GLU A 150 3.59 10.50 -1.37
N GLN A 151 3.27 9.50 -2.19
CA GLN A 151 3.11 9.67 -3.62
C GLN A 151 1.65 9.93 -3.97
N ASP A 152 1.39 10.89 -4.85
CA ASP A 152 0.05 11.12 -5.37
C ASP A 152 -0.40 9.93 -6.23
N PHE A 153 -1.48 9.28 -5.80
CA PHE A 153 -1.97 8.07 -6.44
C PHE A 153 -2.46 8.31 -7.87
N ILE A 154 -3.12 9.44 -8.14
CA ILE A 154 -3.67 9.72 -9.46
C ILE A 154 -2.55 10.05 -10.46
N VAL A 155 -1.52 10.77 -10.01
CA VAL A 155 -0.32 11.03 -10.82
C VAL A 155 0.39 9.73 -11.16
N ALA A 156 0.55 8.84 -10.17
CA ALA A 156 1.19 7.55 -10.37
C ALA A 156 0.41 6.65 -11.35
N MET A 157 -0.92 6.62 -11.23
CA MET A 157 -1.77 5.87 -12.16
C MET A 157 -1.74 6.44 -13.58
N ALA A 158 -1.66 7.77 -13.73
CA ALA A 158 -1.58 8.42 -15.04
C ALA A 158 -0.28 8.08 -15.79
N ASN A 159 0.82 7.86 -15.08
CA ASN A 159 2.12 7.47 -15.66
C ASN A 159 2.18 5.98 -16.05
N GLY A 160 1.12 5.21 -15.82
CA GLY A 160 1.04 3.78 -16.15
C GLY A 160 1.97 2.86 -15.37
N SER A 161 2.89 3.41 -14.61
CA SER A 161 3.90 2.65 -13.86
C SER A 161 3.75 2.77 -12.34
N GLY A 162 2.95 3.72 -11.86
CA GLY A 162 2.90 4.02 -10.43
C GLY A 162 4.21 4.59 -9.88
N GLN A 163 5.08 5.17 -10.75
CA GLN A 163 6.49 5.33 -10.39
C GLN A 163 7.08 6.68 -10.72
N ARG A 164 8.00 7.09 -9.86
CA ARG A 164 8.99 8.11 -10.19
C ARG A 164 10.07 7.60 -11.17
N ASN A 165 10.54 6.38 -11.04
CA ASN A 165 11.42 5.67 -11.99
C ASN A 165 11.38 4.18 -11.64
N PRO A 166 11.10 3.26 -12.60
CA PRO A 166 11.29 1.84 -12.37
C PRO A 166 12.77 1.55 -12.16
N VAL A 167 13.10 1.01 -10.99
CA VAL A 167 14.45 0.56 -10.70
C VAL A 167 14.57 -0.87 -11.21
N ALA A 168 15.59 -1.12 -12.02
CA ALA A 168 15.94 -2.46 -12.46
C ALA A 168 16.65 -3.19 -11.31
N VAL A 169 15.92 -4.03 -10.60
CA VAL A 169 16.44 -4.78 -9.45
C VAL A 169 16.85 -6.18 -9.85
N GLN A 170 18.06 -6.61 -9.43
CA GLN A 170 18.46 -8.00 -9.59
C GLN A 170 17.59 -8.87 -8.69
N THR A 171 16.85 -9.78 -9.30
CA THR A 171 15.99 -10.71 -8.58
C THR A 171 16.59 -12.10 -8.53
N PHE A 172 16.31 -12.82 -7.47
CA PHE A 172 16.72 -14.17 -7.21
C PHE A 172 15.51 -15.08 -7.10
N ARG A 173 15.65 -16.31 -7.54
CA ARG A 173 14.61 -17.34 -7.42
C ARG A 173 15.13 -18.54 -6.64
N CYS A 174 14.36 -18.99 -5.66
CA CYS A 174 14.62 -20.23 -4.97
C CYS A 174 14.17 -21.42 -5.84
N GLN A 175 15.06 -22.37 -6.11
CA GLN A 175 14.72 -23.59 -6.85
C GLN A 175 13.88 -24.57 -6.02
N GLY A 176 13.89 -24.46 -4.68
CA GLY A 176 13.13 -25.34 -3.80
C GLY A 176 11.64 -24.98 -3.76
N CYS A 177 11.28 -23.72 -3.54
CA CYS A 177 9.88 -23.28 -3.38
C CYS A 177 9.39 -22.31 -4.45
N GLY A 178 10.25 -21.89 -5.37
CA GLY A 178 9.91 -20.95 -6.44
C GLY A 178 9.77 -19.49 -6.01
N ALA A 179 10.01 -19.16 -4.73
CA ALA A 179 9.93 -17.78 -4.24
C ALA A 179 10.92 -16.88 -4.98
N THR A 180 10.47 -15.69 -5.37
CA THR A 180 11.31 -14.64 -5.95
C THR A 180 11.50 -13.54 -4.92
N PHE A 181 12.73 -13.04 -4.78
CA PHE A 181 13.10 -12.04 -3.79
C PHE A 181 14.29 -11.23 -4.27
N ILE A 182 14.58 -10.14 -3.57
CA ILE A 182 15.75 -9.30 -3.75
C ILE A 182 16.72 -9.50 -2.59
N LEU A 183 18.00 -9.35 -2.86
CA LEU A 183 19.07 -9.32 -1.88
C LEU A 183 19.74 -7.96 -1.90
N ALA A 184 20.52 -7.66 -0.86
CA ALA A 184 21.43 -6.52 -0.90
C ALA A 184 22.41 -6.64 -2.09
N PRO A 185 22.86 -5.51 -2.65
CA PRO A 185 23.66 -5.49 -3.89
C PRO A 185 24.93 -6.36 -3.85
N ASP A 186 25.48 -6.61 -2.67
CA ASP A 186 26.73 -7.35 -2.46
C ASP A 186 26.51 -8.84 -2.13
N GLU A 187 25.26 -9.30 -2.01
CA GLU A 187 24.96 -10.68 -1.65
C GLU A 187 24.74 -11.52 -2.90
N ILE A 188 25.64 -12.49 -3.10
CA ILE A 188 25.61 -13.42 -4.25
C ILE A 188 24.91 -14.73 -3.89
N SER A 189 24.81 -15.05 -2.60
CA SER A 189 24.20 -16.30 -2.12
C SER A 189 23.40 -16.06 -0.85
N ALA A 190 22.23 -16.65 -0.77
CA ALA A 190 21.39 -16.62 0.41
C ALA A 190 20.66 -17.94 0.61
N THR A 191 20.32 -18.22 1.86
CA THR A 191 19.36 -19.28 2.19
C THR A 191 17.95 -18.71 2.05
N CYS A 192 17.10 -19.40 1.31
CA CYS A 192 15.71 -18.93 1.12
C CYS A 192 14.98 -18.79 2.45
N ALA A 193 14.48 -17.60 2.77
CA ALA A 193 13.75 -17.36 4.02
C ALA A 193 12.44 -18.15 4.12
N TYR A 194 11.85 -18.53 2.98
CA TYR A 194 10.58 -19.28 2.97
C TYR A 194 10.70 -20.79 3.20
N CYS A 195 11.76 -21.42 2.68
CA CYS A 195 11.87 -22.90 2.75
C CYS A 195 13.22 -23.40 3.26
N GLY A 196 14.15 -22.51 3.58
CA GLY A 196 15.48 -22.87 4.05
C GLY A 196 16.40 -23.47 2.98
N SER A 197 16.00 -23.52 1.70
CA SER A 197 16.85 -24.04 0.62
C SER A 197 18.03 -23.11 0.35
N VAL A 198 19.21 -23.70 0.13
CA VAL A 198 20.41 -22.96 -0.30
C VAL A 198 20.51 -22.84 -1.83
N HIS A 199 19.60 -23.47 -2.57
CA HIS A 199 19.58 -23.43 -4.03
C HIS A 199 18.84 -22.21 -4.53
N VAL A 200 19.52 -21.09 -4.57
CA VAL A 200 19.03 -19.80 -5.05
C VAL A 200 19.82 -19.42 -6.30
N VAL A 201 19.11 -19.00 -7.33
CA VAL A 201 19.70 -18.57 -8.60
C VAL A 201 19.30 -17.14 -8.92
N ALA A 202 20.25 -16.36 -9.41
CA ALA A 202 19.94 -15.04 -9.97
C ALA A 202 19.13 -15.22 -11.26
N LEU A 203 18.12 -14.36 -11.47
CA LEU A 203 17.40 -14.31 -12.73
C LEU A 203 18.15 -13.39 -13.69
N ASP A 204 18.28 -13.81 -14.95
CA ASP A 204 18.95 -13.01 -15.99
C ASP A 204 18.18 -11.73 -16.33
N GLU A 205 16.87 -11.76 -16.18
CA GLU A 205 16.00 -10.61 -16.39
C GLU A 205 15.89 -9.78 -15.11
N LYS A 206 16.27 -8.51 -15.21
CA LYS A 206 16.02 -7.54 -14.13
C LYS A 206 14.55 -7.19 -14.12
N LEU A 207 13.90 -7.42 -13.00
CA LEU A 207 12.52 -7.00 -12.80
C LEU A 207 12.47 -5.48 -12.62
N GLN A 208 11.58 -4.83 -13.38
CA GLN A 208 11.27 -3.43 -13.12
C GLN A 208 10.26 -3.36 -11.98
N MET A 209 10.68 -2.80 -10.88
CA MET A 209 9.88 -2.71 -9.66
C MET A 209 9.74 -1.27 -9.21
N ILE A 210 8.65 -1.00 -8.50
CA ILE A 210 8.56 0.21 -7.68
C ILE A 210 9.59 0.06 -6.56
N GLU A 211 10.49 1.05 -6.46
CA GLU A 211 11.39 1.13 -5.33
C GLU A 211 10.56 1.40 -4.06
N PRO A 212 10.80 0.71 -2.95
CA PRO A 212 10.14 1.04 -1.70
C PRO A 212 10.38 2.49 -1.31
N ASP A 213 9.36 3.16 -0.81
CA ASP A 213 9.49 4.53 -0.29
C ASP A 213 10.13 4.52 1.09
N SER A 214 9.85 3.47 1.86
CA SER A 214 10.22 3.36 3.26
C SER A 214 10.52 1.95 3.67
N ILE A 215 11.19 1.82 4.81
CA ILE A 215 11.47 0.55 5.46
C ILE A 215 11.33 0.72 6.99
N LEU A 216 10.73 -0.25 7.65
CA LEU A 216 10.78 -0.40 9.10
C LEU A 216 12.00 -1.23 9.45
N PRO A 217 13.02 -0.70 10.14
CA PRO A 217 14.20 -1.49 10.49
C PRO A 217 13.84 -2.67 11.41
N MET A 218 14.52 -3.81 11.25
CA MET A 218 14.43 -4.93 12.18
C MET A 218 14.88 -4.49 13.57
N ALA A 219 14.08 -4.72 14.62
CA ALA A 219 14.37 -4.22 15.96
C ALA A 219 15.31 -5.14 16.76
N PHE A 220 15.44 -6.39 16.37
CA PHE A 220 16.20 -7.40 17.13
C PHE A 220 16.76 -8.49 16.24
N ASP A 221 17.76 -9.20 16.78
CA ASP A 221 18.47 -10.26 16.07
C ASP A 221 17.76 -11.64 16.16
N GLN A 222 18.32 -12.65 15.50
CA GLN A 222 17.80 -14.02 15.50
C GLN A 222 17.74 -14.66 16.90
N LYS A 223 18.64 -14.28 17.81
CA LYS A 223 18.63 -14.82 19.20
C LYS A 223 17.44 -14.32 19.97
N GLN A 224 17.14 -13.02 19.82
CA GLN A 224 15.96 -12.40 20.42
C GLN A 224 14.67 -12.94 19.78
N ALA A 225 14.65 -13.16 18.46
CA ALA A 225 13.53 -13.84 17.79
C ALA A 225 13.28 -15.23 18.35
N SER A 226 14.36 -15.99 18.57
CA SER A 226 14.28 -17.33 19.21
C SER A 226 13.73 -17.24 20.64
N TRP A 227 14.09 -16.21 21.40
CA TRP A 227 13.57 -15.99 22.73
C TRP A 227 12.07 -15.69 22.71
N HIS A 228 11.60 -14.79 21.83
CA HIS A 228 10.17 -14.47 21.66
C HIS A 228 9.37 -15.73 21.31
N LEU A 229 9.88 -16.53 20.37
CA LEU A 229 9.25 -17.78 19.97
C LEU A 229 9.19 -18.78 21.12
N ALA A 230 10.28 -18.98 21.84
CA ALA A 230 10.34 -19.90 22.98
C ALA A 230 9.36 -19.52 24.09
N HIS A 231 9.24 -18.22 24.37
CA HIS A 231 8.28 -17.71 25.34
C HIS A 231 6.83 -17.96 24.89
N TRP A 232 6.53 -17.71 23.62
CA TRP A 232 5.20 -17.96 23.05
C TRP A 232 4.84 -19.44 23.07
N VAL A 233 5.76 -20.35 22.65
CA VAL A 233 5.58 -21.80 22.69
C VAL A 233 5.36 -22.30 24.11
N GLY A 234 6.12 -21.76 25.11
CA GLY A 234 5.95 -22.08 26.52
C GLY A 234 4.55 -21.76 27.07
N ASN A 235 3.97 -20.66 26.61
CA ASN A 235 2.61 -20.26 26.98
C ASN A 235 1.52 -21.16 26.37
N MET A 236 1.80 -21.78 25.22
CA MET A 236 0.87 -22.70 24.55
C MET A 236 0.83 -24.11 25.15
N LYS A 237 1.64 -24.40 26.19
CA LYS A 237 1.78 -25.75 26.78
C LYS A 237 2.16 -26.85 25.79
N ILE A 238 2.87 -26.48 24.75
CA ILE A 238 3.41 -27.39 23.73
C ILE A 238 4.61 -28.10 24.36
N THR A 239 4.67 -29.43 24.24
CA THR A 239 5.74 -30.24 24.86
C THR A 239 7.07 -30.13 24.10
N PRO A 240 8.24 -30.16 24.79
CA PRO A 240 9.56 -29.89 24.18
C PRO A 240 10.08 -30.90 23.15
N GLN A 241 9.30 -31.87 22.73
CA GLN A 241 9.70 -32.88 21.70
C GLN A 241 9.57 -32.34 20.27
N GLU A 242 9.18 -31.11 20.12
CA GLU A 242 8.85 -30.50 18.84
C GLU A 242 10.08 -29.81 18.25
N GLN A 243 10.32 -30.07 16.98
CA GLN A 243 11.45 -29.47 16.27
C GLN A 243 11.06 -28.07 15.81
N ILE A 244 11.71 -27.08 16.39
CA ILE A 244 11.64 -25.69 15.94
C ILE A 244 12.81 -25.45 14.99
N GLN A 245 12.51 -25.02 13.76
CA GLN A 245 13.54 -24.66 12.80
C GLN A 245 14.14 -23.28 13.14
N ALA A 246 15.32 -23.01 12.58
CA ALA A 246 15.95 -21.69 12.74
C ALA A 246 15.06 -20.60 12.14
N GLN A 247 14.91 -19.49 12.89
CA GLN A 247 14.16 -18.32 12.42
C GLN A 247 14.91 -17.67 11.27
N ARG A 248 14.19 -17.29 10.25
CA ARG A 248 14.70 -16.61 9.05
C ARG A 248 14.11 -15.22 8.96
N GLY A 249 14.96 -14.21 8.95
CA GLY A 249 14.54 -12.82 8.81
C GLY A 249 14.18 -12.47 7.36
N LEU A 250 13.11 -11.73 7.18
CA LEU A 250 12.55 -11.39 5.88
C LEU A 250 11.87 -10.02 5.94
N TYR A 251 11.99 -9.23 4.89
CA TYR A 251 11.20 -8.04 4.68
C TYR A 251 10.05 -8.32 3.72
N LEU A 252 8.84 -7.91 4.10
CA LEU A 252 7.64 -8.06 3.29
C LEU A 252 7.18 -6.70 2.76
N PRO A 253 6.80 -6.60 1.48
CA PRO A 253 6.25 -5.39 0.90
C PRO A 253 4.82 -5.15 1.38
N VAL A 254 4.55 -3.95 1.85
CA VAL A 254 3.23 -3.48 2.29
C VAL A 254 2.91 -2.18 1.58
N TRP A 255 1.79 -2.16 0.89
CA TRP A 255 1.19 -0.94 0.38
C TRP A 255 0.43 -0.23 1.50
N THR A 256 0.63 1.07 1.64
CA THR A 256 -0.23 1.92 2.46
C THR A 256 -0.93 2.94 1.58
N PHE A 257 -2.18 3.22 1.89
CA PHE A 257 -3.01 4.14 1.12
C PHE A 257 -3.72 5.10 2.06
N ASP A 258 -3.71 6.39 1.71
CA ASP A 258 -4.60 7.36 2.30
C ASP A 258 -5.85 7.50 1.44
N ILE A 259 -7.00 7.37 2.09
CA ILE A 259 -8.30 7.34 1.42
C ILE A 259 -9.17 8.40 2.02
N ILE A 260 -9.68 9.29 1.17
CA ILE A 260 -10.52 10.40 1.55
C ILE A 260 -11.81 10.42 0.72
N GLY A 261 -12.81 11.10 1.23
CA GLY A 261 -14.07 11.31 0.51
C GLY A 261 -15.29 11.19 1.39
N SER A 262 -16.44 10.92 0.77
CA SER A 262 -17.67 10.68 1.50
C SER A 262 -18.50 9.58 0.85
N ILE A 263 -19.25 8.86 1.66
CA ILE A 263 -20.09 7.74 1.25
C ILE A 263 -21.53 8.05 1.66
N PRO A 264 -22.39 8.52 0.74
CA PRO A 264 -23.81 8.59 0.97
C PRO A 264 -24.40 7.17 1.03
N TRP A 265 -25.31 6.97 1.97
CA TRP A 265 -25.96 5.67 2.15
C TRP A 265 -27.43 5.82 2.50
N ASN A 266 -28.22 4.76 2.25
CA ASN A 266 -29.61 4.63 2.65
C ASN A 266 -29.92 3.18 3.02
N GLY A 267 -30.97 2.98 3.82
CA GLY A 267 -31.38 1.65 4.24
C GLY A 267 -32.67 1.69 5.02
N LYS A 268 -32.99 0.58 5.69
CA LYS A 268 -34.18 0.46 6.55
C LYS A 268 -33.78 -0.19 7.86
N VAL A 269 -34.36 0.28 8.96
CA VAL A 269 -34.29 -0.35 10.27
C VAL A 269 -35.69 -0.80 10.71
N TYR A 270 -35.75 -1.89 11.44
CA TYR A 270 -37.02 -2.39 11.98
C TYR A 270 -37.23 -1.80 13.36
N ARG A 271 -38.22 -0.90 13.50
CA ARG A 271 -38.57 -0.26 14.79
C ARG A 271 -40.10 -0.25 14.92
N ASP A 272 -40.60 -0.48 16.10
CA ASP A 272 -42.05 -0.44 16.41
C ASP A 272 -42.90 -1.26 15.44
N LYS A 273 -42.45 -2.49 15.10
CA LYS A 273 -43.10 -3.43 14.19
C LYS A 273 -43.28 -2.94 12.75
N ARG A 274 -42.46 -1.99 12.30
CA ARG A 274 -42.45 -1.44 10.93
C ARG A 274 -41.05 -1.15 10.43
N ASP A 275 -40.94 -1.14 9.11
CA ASP A 275 -39.70 -0.69 8.44
C ASP A 275 -39.65 0.86 8.43
N VAL A 276 -38.61 1.41 9.02
CA VAL A 276 -38.33 2.86 9.03
C VAL A 276 -37.17 3.12 8.11
N PRO A 277 -37.31 4.00 7.08
CA PRO A 277 -36.20 4.38 6.24
C PRO A 277 -35.20 5.21 7.04
N VAL A 278 -33.92 4.94 6.81
CA VAL A 278 -32.78 5.71 7.35
C VAL A 278 -31.81 6.04 6.22
N SER A 279 -31.17 7.18 6.31
CA SER A 279 -30.14 7.58 5.35
C SER A 279 -29.14 8.51 6.03
N GLY A 280 -27.98 8.61 5.45
CA GLY A 280 -26.91 9.47 5.95
C GLY A 280 -25.76 9.57 4.95
N GLN A 281 -24.72 10.25 5.38
CA GLN A 281 -23.47 10.38 4.67
C GLN A 281 -22.34 10.23 5.69
N ASN A 282 -21.40 9.35 5.42
CA ASN A 282 -20.22 9.15 6.25
C ASN A 282 -19.00 9.73 5.53
N ASP A 283 -18.32 10.66 6.18
CA ASP A 283 -17.05 11.15 5.70
C ASP A 283 -15.96 10.10 5.97
N VAL A 284 -15.10 9.93 4.98
CA VAL A 284 -14.00 8.98 5.01
C VAL A 284 -12.69 9.77 5.08
N THR A 285 -11.93 9.53 6.15
CA THR A 285 -10.54 9.96 6.28
C THR A 285 -9.79 8.80 6.92
N SER A 286 -9.17 7.98 6.08
CA SER A 286 -8.42 6.81 6.52
C SER A 286 -6.98 6.94 6.06
N ASN A 287 -6.07 7.06 7.01
CA ASN A 287 -4.64 7.16 6.75
C ASN A 287 -3.99 5.78 6.92
N ASP A 288 -2.97 5.52 6.11
CA ASP A 288 -2.16 4.30 6.15
C ASP A 288 -2.98 3.00 6.14
N VAL A 289 -3.99 2.90 5.26
CA VAL A 289 -4.72 1.64 5.03
C VAL A 289 -3.75 0.63 4.43
N ARG A 290 -3.45 -0.44 5.15
CA ARG A 290 -2.36 -1.37 4.87
C ARG A 290 -2.83 -2.57 4.08
N ILE A 291 -2.14 -2.86 2.98
CA ILE A 291 -2.38 -4.03 2.14
C ILE A 291 -1.06 -4.76 1.93
N LEU A 292 -1.02 -6.04 2.28
CA LEU A 292 0.16 -6.84 2.02
C LEU A 292 0.39 -6.97 0.52
N GLY A 293 1.60 -6.65 0.07
CA GLY A 293 1.98 -6.72 -1.35
C GLY A 293 2.30 -8.15 -1.81
N SER A 294 2.46 -9.10 -0.89
CA SER A 294 2.81 -10.50 -1.16
C SER A 294 1.72 -11.45 -0.69
N LYS A 295 1.46 -12.50 -1.46
CA LYS A 295 0.48 -13.54 -1.10
C LYS A 295 1.06 -14.64 -0.22
N LYS A 296 2.38 -14.74 -0.11
CA LYS A 296 3.06 -15.90 0.47
C LYS A 296 2.78 -16.14 1.95
N LEU A 297 2.63 -15.09 2.73
CA LEU A 297 2.37 -15.14 4.18
C LEU A 297 1.06 -14.43 4.55
N ALA A 298 0.17 -14.21 3.57
CA ALA A 298 -1.02 -13.41 3.73
C ALA A 298 -1.86 -13.84 4.94
N ASP A 299 -2.01 -15.14 5.13
CA ASP A 299 -2.82 -15.71 6.21
C ASP A 299 -2.33 -15.37 7.63
N LEU A 300 -1.01 -15.26 7.83
CA LEU A 300 -0.40 -14.91 9.12
C LEU A 300 -0.27 -13.39 9.26
N MET A 301 -0.10 -12.69 8.14
CA MET A 301 0.02 -11.24 8.14
C MET A 301 -1.29 -10.51 8.45
N VAL A 302 -2.45 -11.16 8.30
CA VAL A 302 -3.75 -10.56 8.68
C VAL A 302 -3.74 -10.08 10.13
N GLU A 303 -3.16 -10.86 11.04
CA GLU A 303 -3.07 -10.53 12.46
C GLU A 303 -1.83 -9.68 12.78
N THR A 304 -0.72 -9.91 12.10
CA THR A 304 0.56 -9.24 12.34
C THR A 304 0.60 -7.81 11.78
N LEU A 305 -0.04 -7.56 10.61
CA LEU A 305 0.06 -6.31 9.89
C LEU A 305 -0.47 -5.09 10.66
N PRO A 306 -1.59 -5.18 11.41
CA PRO A 306 -2.08 -4.06 12.22
C PRO A 306 -1.15 -3.64 13.36
N GLU A 307 -0.23 -4.51 13.81
CA GLU A 307 0.67 -4.25 14.94
C GLU A 307 1.90 -3.41 14.57
N PHE A 308 2.20 -3.25 13.27
CA PHE A 308 3.31 -2.41 12.87
C PHE A 308 2.98 -0.93 13.07
N ASP A 309 3.80 -0.23 13.85
CA ASP A 309 3.76 1.23 13.94
C ASP A 309 4.56 1.85 12.79
N MET A 310 3.86 2.38 11.81
CA MET A 310 4.47 2.99 10.61
C MET A 310 5.18 4.31 10.90
N SER A 311 4.96 4.92 12.06
CA SER A 311 5.65 6.16 12.46
C SER A 311 7.17 5.98 12.63
N HIS A 312 7.62 4.74 12.83
CA HIS A 312 9.02 4.37 12.92
C HIS A 312 9.66 4.00 11.57
N ALA A 313 8.92 4.15 10.47
CA ALA A 313 9.48 3.92 9.13
C ALA A 313 10.52 4.99 8.79
N THR A 314 11.62 4.55 8.19
CA THR A 314 12.67 5.44 7.67
C THR A 314 12.63 5.43 6.15
N ALA A 315 13.20 6.45 5.51
CA ALA A 315 13.35 6.44 4.05
C ALA A 315 14.08 5.16 3.62
N TYR A 316 13.61 4.56 2.53
CA TYR A 316 14.24 3.35 2.01
C TYR A 316 15.70 3.61 1.63
N ASP A 317 16.55 2.72 2.09
CA ASP A 317 17.95 2.62 1.68
C ASP A 317 18.25 1.13 1.49
N ALA A 318 18.66 0.75 0.29
CA ALA A 318 18.96 -0.66 -0.04
C ALA A 318 20.01 -1.28 0.91
N ARG A 319 20.82 -0.45 1.56
CA ARG A 319 21.80 -0.86 2.57
C ARG A 319 21.15 -1.47 3.81
N ILE A 320 19.89 -1.13 4.10
CA ILE A 320 19.12 -1.71 5.23
C ILE A 320 18.85 -3.18 5.02
N LEU A 321 18.87 -3.64 3.77
CA LEU A 321 18.69 -5.05 3.45
C LEU A 321 19.96 -5.89 3.62
N ALA A 322 21.09 -5.32 4.10
CA ALA A 322 22.33 -6.09 4.30
C ALA A 322 22.11 -7.29 5.23
N GLY A 323 22.25 -8.46 4.69
CA GLY A 323 22.01 -9.72 5.41
C GLY A 323 20.54 -10.17 5.48
N TRP A 324 19.60 -9.41 4.89
CA TRP A 324 18.17 -9.72 4.90
C TRP A 324 17.64 -9.88 3.48
N MET A 325 16.71 -10.82 3.32
CA MET A 325 15.94 -10.95 2.09
C MET A 325 14.75 -10.00 2.11
N ALA A 326 14.43 -9.40 0.98
CA ALA A 326 13.16 -8.71 0.81
C ALA A 326 12.32 -9.41 -0.26
N ASP A 327 11.06 -9.67 0.06
CA ASP A 327 10.13 -10.23 -0.91
C ASP A 327 9.76 -9.21 -1.99
N VAL A 328 9.49 -9.73 -3.17
CA VAL A 328 8.97 -8.94 -4.29
C VAL A 328 7.44 -8.91 -4.20
N TYR A 329 6.84 -7.74 -4.38
CA TYR A 329 5.38 -7.68 -4.41
C TYR A 329 4.84 -8.42 -5.64
N ASP A 330 3.81 -9.23 -5.43
CA ASP A 330 3.02 -9.90 -6.48
C ASP A 330 1.62 -9.27 -6.66
N LEU A 331 1.24 -8.36 -5.74
CA LEU A 331 0.03 -7.57 -5.81
C LEU A 331 0.37 -6.15 -6.27
N PRO A 332 0.06 -5.77 -7.53
CA PRO A 332 0.33 -4.43 -8.03
C PRO A 332 -0.45 -3.36 -7.27
N MET A 333 0.11 -2.15 -7.16
CA MET A 333 -0.47 -0.98 -6.50
C MET A 333 -1.94 -0.75 -6.87
N ALA A 334 -2.27 -0.80 -8.17
CA ALA A 334 -3.65 -0.58 -8.64
C ALA A 334 -4.65 -1.59 -8.07
N LYS A 335 -4.26 -2.86 -7.94
CA LYS A 335 -5.11 -3.90 -7.32
C LYS A 335 -5.16 -3.75 -5.82
N ALA A 336 -4.03 -3.46 -5.17
CA ALA A 336 -3.96 -3.22 -3.73
C ALA A 336 -4.85 -2.03 -3.32
N SER A 337 -4.94 -0.98 -4.13
CA SER A 337 -5.80 0.17 -3.86
C SER A 337 -7.30 -0.19 -3.85
N LEU A 338 -7.71 -1.15 -4.68
CA LEU A 338 -9.10 -1.63 -4.66
C LEU A 338 -9.41 -2.40 -3.37
N GLU A 339 -8.47 -3.21 -2.88
CA GLU A 339 -8.61 -3.91 -1.60
C GLU A 339 -8.66 -2.91 -0.43
N ALA A 340 -7.82 -1.88 -0.45
CA ALA A 340 -7.83 -0.82 0.55
C ALA A 340 -9.20 -0.10 0.60
N ARG A 341 -9.77 0.23 -0.56
CA ARG A 341 -11.13 0.81 -0.64
C ARG A 341 -12.20 -0.12 -0.06
N GLN A 342 -12.08 -1.44 -0.28
CA GLN A 342 -13.03 -2.41 0.29
C GLN A 342 -12.95 -2.45 1.83
N ILE A 343 -11.76 -2.32 2.41
CA ILE A 343 -11.57 -2.25 3.87
C ILE A 343 -12.31 -1.04 4.43
N VAL A 344 -12.15 0.13 3.81
CA VAL A 344 -12.81 1.37 4.23
C VAL A 344 -14.33 1.25 4.14
N VAL A 345 -14.85 0.70 3.05
CA VAL A 345 -16.30 0.46 2.87
C VAL A 345 -16.82 -0.53 3.91
N LYS A 346 -16.07 -1.58 4.21
CA LYS A 346 -16.44 -2.54 5.26
C LYS A 346 -16.53 -1.86 6.62
N HIS A 347 -15.53 -1.06 6.96
CA HIS A 347 -15.51 -0.32 8.22
C HIS A 347 -16.69 0.67 8.33
N MET A 348 -16.98 1.41 7.27
CA MET A 348 -18.17 2.28 7.20
C MET A 348 -19.47 1.51 7.47
N ARG A 349 -19.63 0.33 6.84
CA ARG A 349 -20.81 -0.51 7.07
C ARG A 349 -20.92 -0.96 8.54
N GLU A 350 -19.82 -1.32 9.16
CA GLU A 350 -19.75 -1.68 10.57
C GLU A 350 -20.14 -0.51 11.47
N MET A 351 -19.67 0.70 11.18
CA MET A 351 -20.07 1.93 11.90
C MET A 351 -21.58 2.19 11.78
N ILE A 352 -22.17 2.06 10.58
CA ILE A 352 -23.61 2.24 10.38
C ILE A 352 -24.40 1.20 11.22
N HIS A 353 -23.94 -0.04 11.23
CA HIS A 353 -24.59 -1.08 12.03
C HIS A 353 -24.41 -0.88 13.54
N GLN A 354 -23.32 -0.28 13.99
CA GLN A 354 -23.12 0.07 15.39
C GLN A 354 -24.07 1.22 15.82
N GLU A 355 -24.25 2.22 14.98
CA GLU A 355 -25.07 3.40 15.30
C GLU A 355 -26.58 3.11 15.18
N PHE A 356 -27.02 2.44 14.12
CA PHE A 356 -28.43 2.25 13.80
C PHE A 356 -28.96 0.85 14.15
N GLY A 357 -28.10 -0.08 14.58
CA GLY A 357 -28.41 -1.49 14.72
C GLY A 357 -28.42 -2.20 13.37
N LYS A 358 -29.16 -3.28 13.24
CA LYS A 358 -29.24 -4.03 11.98
C LYS A 358 -29.99 -3.23 10.91
N VAL A 359 -29.26 -2.71 9.94
CA VAL A 359 -29.80 -2.01 8.78
C VAL A 359 -30.01 -2.99 7.64
N TYR A 360 -31.22 -3.02 7.08
CA TYR A 360 -31.60 -3.86 5.95
C TYR A 360 -31.57 -3.06 4.65
N ASN A 361 -31.32 -3.73 3.54
CA ASN A 361 -31.26 -3.14 2.19
C ASN A 361 -30.34 -1.91 2.16
N LEU A 362 -29.16 -2.04 2.78
CA LEU A 362 -28.16 -0.97 2.82
C LEU A 362 -27.62 -0.72 1.41
N GLY A 363 -28.02 0.39 0.81
CA GLY A 363 -27.48 0.95 -0.43
C GLY A 363 -26.46 2.04 -0.10
N TYR A 364 -25.38 2.12 -0.86
CA TYR A 364 -24.38 3.18 -0.71
C TYR A 364 -23.68 3.45 -2.04
N SER A 365 -23.10 4.64 -2.18
CA SER A 365 -22.26 4.99 -3.33
C SER A 365 -20.82 5.27 -2.88
N THR A 366 -19.86 4.67 -3.56
CA THR A 366 -18.42 4.87 -3.33
C THR A 366 -17.78 5.79 -4.37
N SER A 367 -18.56 6.45 -5.21
CA SER A 367 -18.06 7.35 -6.24
C SER A 367 -17.28 8.54 -5.65
N GLY A 368 -17.70 9.02 -4.46
CA GLY A 368 -17.02 10.09 -3.73
C GLY A 368 -15.81 9.65 -2.89
N VAL A 369 -15.32 8.40 -3.03
CA VAL A 369 -14.15 7.90 -2.29
C VAL A 369 -12.96 7.77 -3.22
N ILE A 370 -11.88 8.46 -2.89
CA ILE A 370 -10.63 8.41 -3.66
C ILE A 370 -9.46 7.95 -2.79
N VAL A 371 -8.51 7.31 -3.45
CA VAL A 371 -7.16 7.14 -2.91
C VAL A 371 -6.39 8.41 -3.23
N SER A 372 -5.95 9.14 -2.20
CA SER A 372 -5.21 10.40 -2.38
C SER A 372 -3.73 10.13 -2.56
N THR A 373 -3.14 9.39 -1.64
CA THR A 373 -1.71 9.08 -1.63
C THR A 373 -1.46 7.60 -1.35
N PHE A 374 -0.24 7.16 -1.64
CA PHE A 374 0.22 5.81 -1.34
C PHE A 374 1.72 5.78 -1.05
N LYS A 375 2.18 4.68 -0.41
CA LYS A 375 3.59 4.33 -0.22
C LYS A 375 3.77 2.83 -0.35
N LEU A 376 4.97 2.41 -0.73
CA LEU A 376 5.43 1.03 -0.60
C LEU A 376 6.42 0.97 0.57
N ILE A 377 6.08 0.21 1.60
CA ILE A 377 6.88 0.06 2.83
C ILE A 377 7.34 -1.37 2.97
N LEU A 378 8.60 -1.58 3.31
CA LEU A 378 9.11 -2.89 3.71
C LEU A 378 8.96 -3.07 5.21
N VAL A 379 8.28 -4.14 5.65
CA VAL A 379 8.10 -4.46 7.08
C VAL A 379 8.88 -5.72 7.45
N PRO A 380 9.56 -5.73 8.62
CA PRO A 380 10.42 -6.83 9.04
C PRO A 380 9.62 -7.93 9.72
N VAL A 381 9.87 -9.17 9.36
CA VAL A 381 9.31 -10.35 10.02
C VAL A 381 10.38 -11.42 10.19
N TRP A 382 10.19 -12.29 11.18
CA TRP A 382 10.90 -13.55 11.30
C TRP A 382 9.93 -14.67 11.02
N GLU A 383 10.32 -15.59 10.14
CA GLU A 383 9.56 -16.79 9.80
C GLU A 383 10.25 -18.02 10.36
N THR A 384 9.45 -18.97 10.83
CA THR A 384 9.94 -20.29 11.25
C THR A 384 8.88 -21.36 11.03
N ASP A 385 9.33 -22.59 10.87
CA ASP A 385 8.47 -23.77 10.85
C ASP A 385 8.61 -24.52 12.18
N ILE A 386 7.46 -24.88 12.77
CA ILE A 386 7.36 -25.63 14.02
C ILE A 386 6.73 -26.98 13.69
N LYS A 387 7.42 -28.08 13.98
CA LYS A 387 6.89 -29.42 13.78
C LYS A 387 6.22 -29.92 15.06
N ILE A 388 4.90 -30.09 15.02
CA ILE A 388 4.08 -30.60 16.11
C ILE A 388 3.38 -31.87 15.65
N HIS A 389 3.59 -33.01 16.29
CA HIS A 389 2.95 -34.29 15.99
C HIS A 389 2.93 -34.61 14.48
N GLU A 390 4.09 -34.60 13.83
CA GLU A 390 4.26 -34.87 12.39
C GLU A 390 3.67 -33.83 11.44
N GLN A 391 3.04 -32.76 11.94
CA GLN A 391 2.54 -31.63 11.14
C GLN A 391 3.49 -30.44 11.24
N ASN A 392 3.73 -29.79 10.11
CA ASN A 392 4.49 -28.55 10.06
C ASN A 392 3.56 -27.36 10.15
N TRP A 393 3.80 -26.52 11.13
CA TRP A 393 3.09 -25.26 11.36
C TRP A 393 4.03 -24.11 11.13
N ARG A 394 3.57 -23.13 10.40
CA ARG A 394 4.34 -21.91 10.19
C ARG A 394 4.00 -20.90 11.27
N ALA A 395 5.03 -20.26 11.82
CA ALA A 395 4.89 -19.14 12.74
C ALA A 395 5.60 -17.90 12.18
N LEU A 396 5.01 -16.75 12.43
CA LEU A 396 5.52 -15.45 12.06
C LEU A 396 5.72 -14.62 13.32
N ILE A 397 6.88 -13.99 13.44
CA ILE A 397 7.21 -13.10 14.55
C ILE A 397 7.33 -11.70 13.97
N ASN A 398 6.60 -10.75 14.52
CA ASN A 398 6.72 -9.36 14.15
C ASN A 398 8.13 -8.85 14.50
N GLY A 399 8.91 -8.43 13.51
CA GLY A 399 10.30 -8.01 13.68
C GLY A 399 10.49 -6.70 14.44
N ARG A 400 9.39 -6.03 14.83
CA ARG A 400 9.40 -4.81 15.66
C ARG A 400 8.96 -5.07 17.09
N THR A 401 7.86 -5.79 17.28
CA THR A 401 7.24 -6.00 18.58
C THR A 401 7.63 -7.33 19.24
N GLY A 402 8.04 -8.32 18.45
CA GLY A 402 8.29 -9.68 18.90
C GLY A 402 7.02 -10.51 19.12
N SER A 403 5.84 -9.98 18.80
CA SER A 403 4.59 -10.76 18.83
C SER A 403 4.63 -11.91 17.84
N VAL A 404 4.09 -13.06 18.24
CA VAL A 404 4.14 -14.31 17.46
C VAL A 404 2.74 -14.71 17.05
N HIS A 405 2.56 -14.96 15.76
CA HIS A 405 1.31 -15.43 15.18
C HIS A 405 1.52 -16.75 14.45
N SER A 406 0.59 -17.69 14.66
CA SER A 406 0.56 -18.98 13.99
C SER A 406 -0.87 -19.49 13.93
N LYS A 407 -1.15 -20.38 12.98
CA LYS A 407 -2.45 -21.07 12.92
C LYS A 407 -2.50 -22.35 13.78
N ILE A 408 -1.57 -22.54 14.67
CA ILE A 408 -1.63 -23.64 15.66
C ILE A 408 -2.88 -23.41 16.53
N PRO A 409 -3.78 -24.39 16.69
CA PRO A 409 -4.95 -24.26 17.55
C PRO A 409 -4.57 -23.97 19.00
N GLU A 410 -5.15 -22.93 19.61
CA GLU A 410 -4.84 -22.44 20.96
C GLU A 410 -5.04 -23.49 22.07
N HIS A 411 -5.82 -24.55 21.82
CA HIS A 411 -6.16 -25.59 22.82
C HIS A 411 -5.35 -26.87 22.66
N GLY A 412 -4.22 -26.82 21.97
CA GLY A 412 -3.47 -28.02 21.62
C GLY A 412 -4.27 -28.97 20.72
N MET A 413 -3.66 -30.08 20.28
CA MET A 413 -4.32 -31.01 19.35
C MET A 413 -5.57 -31.71 19.93
N THR A 414 -5.77 -31.76 21.25
CA THR A 414 -6.99 -32.31 21.84
C THR A 414 -8.24 -31.55 21.43
N GLY A 415 -8.21 -30.22 21.50
CA GLY A 415 -9.36 -29.39 21.06
C GLY A 415 -9.61 -29.43 19.53
N TRP A 416 -8.56 -29.62 18.73
CA TRP A 416 -8.69 -29.76 17.28
C TRP A 416 -9.28 -31.13 16.90
N LEU A 417 -8.82 -32.21 17.54
CA LEU A 417 -9.36 -33.56 17.36
C LEU A 417 -10.82 -33.66 17.83
N GLU A 418 -11.19 -32.99 18.92
CA GLU A 418 -12.57 -32.90 19.39
C GLU A 418 -13.47 -32.15 18.41
N ASN A 419 -12.99 -31.05 17.80
CA ASN A 419 -13.70 -30.34 16.75
C ASN A 419 -13.80 -31.13 15.45
N MET A 420 -12.78 -31.90 15.06
CA MET A 420 -12.77 -32.72 13.84
C MET A 420 -13.61 -34.00 13.99
N LEU A 421 -13.66 -34.56 15.17
CA LEU A 421 -14.40 -35.81 15.45
C LEU A 421 -15.84 -35.57 15.89
N GLY A 422 -16.28 -34.30 15.97
CA GLY A 422 -17.68 -33.97 16.31
C GLY A 422 -18.11 -34.38 17.72
N THR A 423 -17.18 -34.65 18.61
CA THR A 423 -17.45 -35.06 20.01
C THR A 423 -17.46 -33.84 20.92
N ARG A 424 -18.39 -32.90 20.71
CA ARG A 424 -18.81 -32.02 21.82
C ARG A 424 -19.84 -32.73 22.65
N PRO A 425 -19.63 -32.97 23.94
CA PRO A 425 -20.75 -33.31 24.82
C PRO A 425 -21.70 -32.11 24.87
N MET A 426 -23.02 -32.41 24.71
CA MET A 426 -24.11 -31.44 24.88
C MET A 426 -24.08 -30.80 26.26
#